data_e16420653e87498c0f921e4c3fd57a26
#
_entry.id   e16420653e87498c0f921e4c3fd57a26
#
_cell.length_a   1.000
_cell.length_b   1.000
_cell.length_c   1.000
_cell.angle_alpha   90.00
_cell.angle_beta   90.00
_cell.angle_gamma   90.00
#
_symmetry.space_group_name_H-M   'P 1'
#
loop_
_entity.id
_entity.type
_entity.pdbx_description
1 polymer ?
#
loop_
_entity_poly.entity_id
_entity_poly.type
_entity_poly.pdbx_seq_one_letter_code
_entity_poly.pdbx_strand_id
1 'polypeptide(L)'
;MKGKKDFGSFIKEKRIEKGYSQKDLAELLFVTESAVSKWERGVTYPDITLITDLCRVLDVTEHELIQSGNDVEYRKMKRDAEKYNKTKKSILWTLNICYAIALLTCFIVNLAVNHTLSWFFIVLTSLLCGYSFCPTFTWLVRKFKKVIFIGSSFLSMFLLFLTISIYTSNYWFMIPTIAVLLGYFIIFYPILFKAQAKYLDEDKYSRVSKYFMISYVGIMYILVNLLLVVIYSYSSYNIWLAFMIASGCFIIPIIFGIFGMFNIFGKIIKPLIISLFSIITIVLIVGISRSFYLFNNKETNTYVISEEYNNLSLEVGSFDVNLYLSDDNETKIVCTENDKIKVETTVNNGILKIKKIDNRKFYDMIFNFGKFEIDIYLAKENINEFDFKGSTSDIEINKGFIFNDINIDNSTGDVEINSTINNNLTIKLSTGDIKLSNINVGGNVSLESSTGDKFLENLNCKKLDIVVDTGKTTLVNVLVSDNYNHKGDTGDVVLDDFDAGSIIMDLDTGSVKGNILTSKFFVVRTSTGDVNVPETKEGGDCRITTSTGDVYITLGK
;
A
#
# COMPACT_ATOMS: atom_id res chain seq x y z
N MET A 1 60.51 -17.84 -9.06
CA MET A 1 61.68 -16.93 -9.19
C MET A 1 62.70 -17.61 -10.08
N LYS A 2 63.05 -17.01 -11.20
CA LYS A 2 64.19 -17.43 -12.01
C LYS A 2 65.47 -17.19 -11.19
N GLY A 3 66.54 -17.88 -11.51
CA GLY A 3 67.75 -17.86 -10.70
C GLY A 3 68.48 -16.51 -10.71
N LYS A 4 69.46 -16.28 -9.81
CA LYS A 4 70.24 -15.05 -9.71
C LYS A 4 70.90 -14.65 -11.02
N LYS A 5 71.28 -15.63 -11.87
CA LYS A 5 71.88 -15.40 -13.17
C LYS A 5 70.89 -14.80 -14.19
N ASP A 6 69.64 -15.28 -14.18
CA ASP A 6 68.60 -14.76 -15.07
C ASP A 6 68.25 -13.32 -14.70
N PHE A 7 68.13 -13.02 -13.41
CA PHE A 7 67.87 -11.69 -12.86
C PHE A 7 68.99 -10.71 -13.26
N GLY A 8 70.27 -11.12 -13.07
CA GLY A 8 71.41 -10.28 -13.45
C GLY A 8 71.51 -10.04 -14.94
N SER A 9 71.24 -11.05 -15.75
CA SER A 9 71.17 -10.90 -17.22
C SER A 9 70.10 -9.95 -17.67
N PHE A 10 68.93 -9.96 -17.03
CA PHE A 10 67.82 -9.05 -17.33
C PHE A 10 68.16 -7.58 -16.99
N ILE A 11 68.80 -7.33 -15.85
CA ILE A 11 69.27 -5.99 -15.47
C ILE A 11 70.29 -5.49 -16.51
N LYS A 12 71.23 -6.34 -16.88
CA LYS A 12 72.25 -5.99 -17.89
C LYS A 12 71.64 -5.65 -19.24
N GLU A 13 70.67 -6.46 -19.70
CA GLU A 13 69.94 -6.23 -20.96
C GLU A 13 69.21 -4.90 -20.93
N LYS A 14 68.43 -4.60 -19.89
CA LYS A 14 67.69 -3.35 -19.76
C LYS A 14 68.56 -2.12 -19.60
N ARG A 15 69.68 -2.25 -18.89
CA ARG A 15 70.68 -1.17 -18.81
C ARG A 15 71.26 -0.82 -20.18
N ILE A 16 71.68 -1.83 -20.98
CA ILE A 16 72.19 -1.66 -22.29
C ILE A 16 71.12 -1.08 -23.24
N GLU A 17 69.87 -1.54 -23.15
CA GLU A 17 68.73 -1.03 -23.91
C GLU A 17 68.51 0.49 -23.67
N LYS A 18 68.75 0.94 -22.43
CA LYS A 18 68.70 2.36 -22.05
C LYS A 18 69.97 3.17 -22.35
N GLY A 19 71.01 2.51 -22.82
CA GLY A 19 72.26 3.13 -23.17
C GLY A 19 73.19 3.49 -22.00
N TYR A 20 72.94 2.94 -20.83
CA TYR A 20 73.69 3.21 -19.60
C TYR A 20 74.93 2.29 -19.50
N SER A 21 76.12 2.87 -19.09
CA SER A 21 77.23 2.06 -18.58
C SER A 21 76.90 1.52 -17.16
N GLN A 22 77.69 0.55 -16.67
CA GLN A 22 77.59 0.11 -15.29
C GLN A 22 77.80 1.25 -14.29
N LYS A 23 78.69 2.15 -14.62
CA LYS A 23 79.02 3.37 -13.86
C LYS A 23 77.82 4.32 -13.80
N ASP A 24 77.17 4.59 -14.94
CA ASP A 24 76.03 5.51 -15.05
C ASP A 24 74.83 4.95 -14.21
N LEU A 25 74.59 3.65 -14.29
CA LEU A 25 73.52 3.02 -13.49
C LEU A 25 73.85 3.06 -12.00
N ALA A 26 75.13 2.90 -11.63
CA ALA A 26 75.56 2.99 -10.25
C ALA A 26 75.39 4.41 -9.68
N GLU A 27 75.72 5.44 -10.46
CA GLU A 27 75.55 6.86 -10.09
C GLU A 27 74.08 7.21 -9.93
N LEU A 28 73.21 6.75 -10.84
CA LEU A 28 71.74 6.98 -10.77
C LEU A 28 71.07 6.33 -9.56
N LEU A 29 71.64 5.24 -9.10
CA LEU A 29 71.11 4.49 -7.96
C LEU A 29 71.85 4.76 -6.64
N PHE A 30 72.86 5.66 -6.67
CA PHE A 30 73.70 5.99 -5.51
C PHE A 30 74.40 4.78 -4.91
N VAL A 31 74.87 3.86 -5.75
CA VAL A 31 75.58 2.65 -5.34
C VAL A 31 76.97 2.60 -6.02
N THR A 32 77.80 1.63 -5.62
CA THR A 32 79.10 1.43 -6.28
C THR A 32 78.95 0.67 -7.60
N GLU A 33 79.77 0.96 -8.59
CA GLU A 33 79.84 0.22 -9.86
C GLU A 33 80.07 -1.29 -9.61
N SER A 34 80.89 -1.64 -8.61
CA SER A 34 81.10 -3.01 -8.17
C SER A 34 79.77 -3.72 -7.70
N ALA A 35 78.85 -2.97 -7.11
CA ALA A 35 77.55 -3.52 -6.73
C ALA A 35 76.69 -3.88 -7.96
N VAL A 36 76.60 -2.97 -8.92
CA VAL A 36 75.94 -3.19 -10.22
C VAL A 36 76.53 -4.39 -10.95
N SER A 37 77.88 -4.45 -11.02
CA SER A 37 78.61 -5.58 -11.62
C SER A 37 78.30 -6.91 -10.96
N LYS A 38 78.17 -6.96 -9.62
CA LYS A 38 77.77 -8.17 -8.88
C LYS A 38 76.34 -8.58 -9.15
N TRP A 39 75.43 -7.61 -9.30
CA TRP A 39 74.04 -7.89 -9.66
C TRP A 39 73.93 -8.50 -11.04
N GLU A 40 74.58 -7.89 -12.05
CA GLU A 40 74.57 -8.36 -13.43
C GLU A 40 75.21 -9.74 -13.63
N ARG A 41 76.21 -10.07 -12.83
CA ARG A 41 76.82 -11.41 -12.81
C ARG A 41 76.02 -12.45 -12.00
N GLY A 42 74.92 -12.00 -11.34
CA GLY A 42 74.12 -12.87 -10.49
C GLY A 42 74.78 -13.33 -9.21
N VAL A 43 75.74 -12.59 -8.68
CA VAL A 43 76.46 -12.86 -7.44
C VAL A 43 75.59 -12.48 -6.23
N THR A 44 74.99 -11.26 -6.28
CA THR A 44 74.13 -10.72 -5.25
C THR A 44 72.84 -10.16 -5.88
N TYR A 45 71.78 -10.06 -5.10
CA TYR A 45 70.60 -9.25 -5.47
C TYR A 45 70.81 -7.80 -4.99
N PRO A 46 70.16 -6.80 -5.62
CA PRO A 46 70.01 -5.48 -5.03
C PRO A 46 69.23 -5.56 -3.73
N ASP A 47 69.44 -4.60 -2.84
CA ASP A 47 68.62 -4.44 -1.67
C ASP A 47 67.18 -4.16 -2.06
N ILE A 48 66.22 -4.65 -1.26
CA ILE A 48 64.80 -4.50 -1.52
C ILE A 48 64.39 -3.03 -1.59
N THR A 49 65.06 -2.16 -0.87
CA THR A 49 64.87 -0.71 -0.87
C THR A 49 65.20 -0.05 -2.21
N LEU A 50 66.14 -0.65 -2.98
CA LEU A 50 66.59 -0.18 -4.28
C LEU A 50 65.73 -0.68 -5.46
N ILE A 51 64.85 -1.66 -5.22
CA ILE A 51 64.04 -2.28 -6.29
C ILE A 51 63.18 -1.26 -7.04
N THR A 52 62.53 -0.37 -6.30
CA THR A 52 61.65 0.66 -6.91
C THR A 52 62.45 1.67 -7.73
N ASP A 53 63.60 2.10 -7.26
CA ASP A 53 64.47 3.05 -8.00
C ASP A 53 65.11 2.38 -9.22
N LEU A 54 65.54 1.13 -9.07
CA LEU A 54 66.07 0.33 -10.18
C LEU A 54 65.00 0.13 -11.28
N CYS A 55 63.74 -0.15 -10.89
CA CYS A 55 62.62 -0.26 -11.81
C CYS A 55 62.35 1.07 -12.55
N ARG A 56 62.44 2.18 -11.82
CA ARG A 56 62.26 3.53 -12.40
C ARG A 56 63.34 3.86 -13.40
N VAL A 57 64.63 3.63 -13.07
CA VAL A 57 65.77 3.94 -13.93
C VAL A 57 65.78 3.06 -15.19
N LEU A 58 65.47 1.78 -15.05
CA LEU A 58 65.45 0.84 -16.17
C LEU A 58 64.12 0.82 -16.92
N ASP A 59 63.12 1.57 -16.47
CA ASP A 59 61.78 1.63 -17.05
C ASP A 59 61.13 0.24 -17.17
N VAL A 60 61.20 -0.52 -16.10
CA VAL A 60 60.61 -1.84 -15.97
C VAL A 60 59.66 -1.89 -14.75
N THR A 61 58.72 -2.80 -14.76
CA THR A 61 57.88 -3.03 -13.58
C THR A 61 58.61 -3.92 -12.57
N GLU A 62 58.25 -3.81 -11.27
CA GLU A 62 58.74 -4.71 -10.23
C GLU A 62 58.51 -6.18 -10.60
N HIS A 63 57.35 -6.46 -11.26
CA HIS A 63 57.01 -7.81 -11.70
C HIS A 63 57.97 -8.31 -12.80
N GLU A 64 58.28 -7.48 -13.81
CA GLU A 64 59.27 -7.82 -14.87
C GLU A 64 60.66 -8.03 -14.31
N LEU A 65 61.05 -7.21 -13.37
CA LEU A 65 62.34 -7.32 -12.71
C LEU A 65 62.47 -8.62 -11.91
N ILE A 66 61.42 -8.96 -11.13
CA ILE A 66 61.42 -10.18 -10.28
C ILE A 66 61.29 -11.45 -11.15
N GLN A 67 60.52 -11.41 -12.23
CA GLN A 67 60.38 -12.53 -13.17
C GLN A 67 61.51 -12.62 -14.19
N SER A 68 62.40 -11.63 -14.22
CA SER A 68 63.52 -11.53 -15.18
C SER A 68 63.08 -11.76 -16.62
N GLY A 69 62.04 -11.09 -17.05
CA GLY A 69 61.50 -11.21 -18.39
C GLY A 69 60.56 -10.05 -18.74
N ASN A 70 60.52 -9.71 -20.02
CA ASN A 70 59.62 -8.70 -20.55
C ASN A 70 58.18 -9.20 -20.48
N ASP A 71 57.38 -8.58 -19.67
CA ASP A 71 55.93 -8.91 -19.53
C ASP A 71 55.10 -7.97 -20.44
N VAL A 72 55.27 -8.12 -21.74
CA VAL A 72 54.55 -7.34 -22.77
C VAL A 72 53.03 -7.51 -22.58
N GLU A 73 52.62 -8.71 -22.16
CA GLU A 73 51.20 -9.04 -21.96
C GLU A 73 50.64 -8.32 -20.74
N TYR A 74 51.38 -8.26 -19.63
CA TYR A 74 50.98 -7.52 -18.44
C TYR A 74 50.87 -6.00 -18.69
N ARG A 75 51.83 -5.42 -19.38
CA ARG A 75 51.78 -3.99 -19.78
C ARG A 75 50.62 -3.68 -20.72
N LYS A 76 50.26 -4.61 -21.61
CA LYS A 76 49.08 -4.51 -22.47
C LYS A 76 47.81 -4.58 -21.66
N MET A 77 47.65 -5.59 -20.78
CA MET A 77 46.49 -5.72 -19.88
C MET A 77 46.31 -4.48 -18.99
N LYS A 78 47.39 -3.93 -18.43
CA LYS A 78 47.29 -2.73 -17.59
C LYS A 78 46.79 -1.51 -18.40
N ARG A 79 47.35 -1.29 -19.60
CA ARG A 79 46.90 -0.22 -20.50
C ARG A 79 45.45 -0.41 -20.93
N ASP A 80 45.07 -1.61 -21.26
CA ASP A 80 43.71 -1.93 -21.67
C ASP A 80 42.71 -1.73 -20.48
N ALA A 81 43.12 -2.10 -19.27
CA ALA A 81 42.33 -1.87 -18.04
C ALA A 81 42.16 -0.37 -17.73
N GLU A 82 43.22 0.42 -17.88
CA GLU A 82 43.17 1.88 -17.70
C GLU A 82 42.29 2.55 -18.77
N LYS A 83 42.41 2.14 -20.02
CA LYS A 83 41.59 2.60 -21.13
C LYS A 83 40.12 2.24 -20.92
N TYR A 84 39.84 1.02 -20.51
CA TYR A 84 38.48 0.56 -20.15
C TYR A 84 37.88 1.39 -19.01
N ASN A 85 38.63 1.62 -17.94
CA ASN A 85 38.17 2.42 -16.81
C ASN A 85 37.88 3.88 -17.19
N LYS A 86 38.71 4.48 -18.06
CA LYS A 86 38.51 5.84 -18.57
C LYS A 86 37.28 5.93 -19.46
N THR A 87 37.08 4.98 -20.37
CA THR A 87 35.90 4.89 -21.24
C THR A 87 34.65 4.67 -20.43
N LYS A 88 34.67 3.74 -19.47
CA LYS A 88 33.58 3.49 -18.57
C LYS A 88 33.16 4.73 -17.78
N LYS A 89 34.13 5.48 -17.24
CA LYS A 89 33.87 6.72 -16.51
C LYS A 89 33.22 7.78 -17.41
N SER A 90 33.67 7.91 -18.66
CA SER A 90 33.08 8.82 -19.63
C SER A 90 31.62 8.47 -19.96
N ILE A 91 31.34 7.19 -20.26
CA ILE A 91 29.97 6.71 -20.53
C ILE A 91 29.05 7.00 -19.34
N LEU A 92 29.51 6.75 -18.10
CA LEU A 92 28.72 7.00 -16.90
C LEU A 92 28.39 8.50 -16.73
N TRP A 93 29.32 9.38 -17.01
CA TRP A 93 29.10 10.83 -16.98
C TRP A 93 28.08 11.28 -18.04
N THR A 94 28.22 10.77 -19.28
CA THR A 94 27.26 11.06 -20.35
C THR A 94 25.85 10.61 -19.99
N LEU A 95 25.67 9.41 -19.44
CA LEU A 95 24.38 8.92 -18.98
C LEU A 95 23.76 9.80 -17.89
N ASN A 96 24.56 10.23 -16.91
CA ASN A 96 24.06 11.11 -15.84
C ASN A 96 23.57 12.47 -16.41
N ILE A 97 24.29 13.03 -17.36
CA ILE A 97 23.90 14.28 -18.03
C ILE A 97 22.60 14.08 -18.81
N CYS A 98 22.46 12.97 -19.56
CA CYS A 98 21.24 12.65 -20.29
C CYS A 98 20.03 12.51 -19.37
N TYR A 99 20.16 11.83 -18.22
CA TYR A 99 19.09 11.73 -17.23
C TYR A 99 18.70 13.10 -16.64
N ALA A 100 19.71 13.94 -16.33
CA ALA A 100 19.45 15.28 -15.80
C ALA A 100 18.71 16.16 -16.83
N ILE A 101 19.13 16.12 -18.10
CA ILE A 101 18.47 16.85 -19.19
C ILE A 101 17.02 16.34 -19.37
N ALA A 102 16.81 15.03 -19.40
CA ALA A 102 15.48 14.44 -19.54
C ALA A 102 14.54 14.88 -18.41
N LEU A 103 15.00 14.85 -17.15
CA LEU A 103 14.21 15.31 -16.01
C LEU A 103 13.87 16.81 -16.11
N LEU A 104 14.85 17.63 -16.44
CA LEU A 104 14.65 19.08 -16.58
C LEU A 104 13.68 19.40 -17.71
N THR A 105 13.83 18.74 -18.86
CA THR A 105 12.91 18.92 -19.99
C THR A 105 11.48 18.53 -19.64
N CYS A 106 11.29 17.36 -19.01
CA CYS A 106 9.97 16.91 -18.56
C CYS A 106 9.35 17.85 -17.53
N PHE A 107 10.16 18.39 -16.61
CA PHE A 107 9.70 19.37 -15.63
C PHE A 107 9.20 20.65 -16.31
N ILE A 108 9.99 21.23 -17.20
CA ILE A 108 9.65 22.47 -17.92
C ILE A 108 8.40 22.25 -18.78
N VAL A 109 8.33 21.17 -19.55
CA VAL A 109 7.17 20.88 -20.42
C VAL A 109 5.91 20.67 -19.59
N ASN A 110 5.99 19.93 -18.48
CA ASN A 110 4.81 19.71 -17.63
C ASN A 110 4.30 21.02 -17.03
N LEU A 111 5.20 21.88 -16.58
CA LEU A 111 4.84 23.19 -16.03
C LEU A 111 4.30 24.15 -17.09
N ALA A 112 4.91 24.17 -18.30
CA ALA A 112 4.52 25.06 -19.38
C ALA A 112 3.16 24.69 -20.02
N VAL A 113 2.87 23.39 -20.13
CA VAL A 113 1.64 22.91 -20.79
C VAL A 113 0.46 22.84 -19.83
N ASN A 114 0.68 22.31 -18.62
CA ASN A 114 -0.41 22.02 -17.69
C ASN A 114 -0.54 23.02 -16.54
N HIS A 115 0.41 23.95 -16.38
CA HIS A 115 0.51 24.87 -15.23
C HIS A 115 0.50 24.18 -13.84
N THR A 116 0.58 22.85 -13.82
CA THR A 116 0.59 21.98 -12.63
C THR A 116 1.53 20.80 -12.88
N LEU A 117 2.01 20.16 -11.82
CA LEU A 117 2.87 18.96 -11.93
C LEU A 117 2.01 17.68 -12.07
N SER A 118 1.09 17.65 -13.05
CA SER A 118 0.10 16.59 -13.20
C SER A 118 0.69 15.20 -13.51
N TRP A 119 1.64 15.07 -14.44
CA TRP A 119 2.24 13.78 -14.80
C TRP A 119 3.75 13.70 -14.53
N PHE A 120 4.36 14.77 -14.04
CA PHE A 120 5.81 14.86 -13.79
C PHE A 120 6.31 13.74 -12.85
N PHE A 121 5.56 13.43 -11.79
CA PHE A 121 5.97 12.41 -10.82
C PHE A 121 5.99 10.99 -11.40
N ILE A 122 5.15 10.68 -12.39
CA ILE A 122 5.20 9.38 -13.09
C ILE A 122 6.50 9.29 -13.89
N VAL A 123 6.87 10.35 -14.60
CA VAL A 123 8.14 10.40 -15.36
C VAL A 123 9.35 10.36 -14.43
N LEU A 124 9.31 11.13 -13.34
CA LEU A 124 10.37 11.13 -12.34
C LEU A 124 10.62 9.73 -11.77
N THR A 125 9.56 9.04 -11.33
CA THR A 125 9.68 7.69 -10.76
C THR A 125 10.06 6.64 -11.81
N SER A 126 9.61 6.79 -13.06
CA SER A 126 10.02 5.93 -14.19
C SER A 126 11.51 6.09 -14.51
N LEU A 127 11.99 7.32 -14.58
CA LEU A 127 13.42 7.61 -14.80
C LEU A 127 14.28 7.15 -13.62
N LEU A 128 13.80 7.34 -12.38
CA LEU A 128 14.45 6.83 -11.17
C LEU A 128 14.56 5.30 -11.19
N CYS A 129 13.49 4.62 -11.64
CA CYS A 129 13.48 3.18 -11.81
C CYS A 129 14.52 2.75 -12.86
N GLY A 130 14.53 3.34 -14.04
CA GLY A 130 15.54 3.08 -15.07
C GLY A 130 16.97 3.35 -14.59
N TYR A 131 17.19 4.46 -13.87
CA TYR A 131 18.49 4.82 -13.32
C TYR A 131 18.98 3.83 -12.26
N SER A 132 18.10 3.27 -11.44
CA SER A 132 18.45 2.30 -10.39
C SER A 132 19.01 0.99 -10.96
N PHE A 133 18.65 0.62 -12.20
CA PHE A 133 19.22 -0.52 -12.92
C PHE A 133 20.54 -0.19 -13.64
N CYS A 134 20.91 1.09 -13.76
CA CYS A 134 22.17 1.47 -14.35
C CYS A 134 23.36 1.25 -13.39
N PRO A 135 24.53 0.82 -13.89
CA PRO A 135 25.73 0.63 -13.07
C PRO A 135 26.26 1.92 -12.42
N THR A 136 25.73 3.08 -12.78
CA THR A 136 26.13 4.40 -12.28
C THR A 136 25.93 4.56 -10.80
N PHE A 137 24.78 4.09 -10.28
CA PHE A 137 24.42 4.23 -8.87
C PHE A 137 25.32 3.42 -7.93
N THR A 138 25.81 2.25 -8.39
CA THR A 138 26.67 1.37 -7.58
C THR A 138 28.10 1.88 -7.43
N TRP A 139 28.50 2.92 -8.16
CA TRP A 139 29.82 3.50 -8.08
C TRP A 139 30.06 4.29 -6.79
N LEU A 140 29.01 4.91 -6.25
CA LEU A 140 29.10 5.76 -5.05
C LEU A 140 29.41 4.98 -3.77
N VAL A 141 29.05 3.69 -3.71
CA VAL A 141 29.17 2.88 -2.48
C VAL A 141 29.94 1.59 -2.75
N ARG A 142 31.24 1.59 -2.43
CA ARG A 142 32.14 0.44 -2.68
C ARG A 142 31.82 -0.81 -1.83
N LYS A 143 31.36 -0.66 -0.59
CA LYS A 143 31.35 -1.75 0.41
C LYS A 143 30.12 -2.65 0.36
N PHE A 144 28.94 -2.14 -0.09
CA PHE A 144 27.67 -2.89 -0.11
C PHE A 144 26.97 -2.84 -1.47
N LYS A 145 27.71 -2.82 -2.56
CA LYS A 145 27.20 -2.61 -3.94
C LYS A 145 25.99 -3.46 -4.30
N LYS A 146 26.01 -4.76 -3.95
CA LYS A 146 24.94 -5.69 -4.29
C LYS A 146 23.66 -5.42 -3.49
N VAL A 147 23.78 -5.17 -2.20
CA VAL A 147 22.63 -4.91 -1.32
C VAL A 147 21.96 -3.58 -1.69
N ILE A 148 22.77 -2.54 -1.95
CA ILE A 148 22.25 -1.23 -2.35
C ILE A 148 21.60 -1.28 -3.73
N PHE A 149 22.18 -2.01 -4.69
CA PHE A 149 21.58 -2.22 -6.00
C PHE A 149 20.19 -2.89 -5.90
N ILE A 150 20.09 -3.98 -5.12
CA ILE A 150 18.85 -4.72 -4.92
C ILE A 150 17.81 -3.84 -4.21
N GLY A 151 18.21 -3.17 -3.12
CA GLY A 151 17.31 -2.32 -2.34
C GLY A 151 16.82 -1.09 -3.12
N SER A 152 17.72 -0.41 -3.84
CA SER A 152 17.36 0.78 -4.63
C SER A 152 16.47 0.44 -5.83
N SER A 153 16.74 -0.66 -6.52
CA SER A 153 15.91 -1.08 -7.65
C SER A 153 14.51 -1.53 -7.21
N PHE A 154 14.39 -2.23 -6.09
CA PHE A 154 13.08 -2.56 -5.53
C PHE A 154 12.31 -1.31 -5.08
N LEU A 155 12.97 -0.41 -4.33
CA LEU A 155 12.35 0.83 -3.86
C LEU A 155 11.87 1.71 -5.01
N SER A 156 12.66 1.84 -6.07
CA SER A 156 12.29 2.65 -7.23
C SER A 156 11.10 2.05 -8.01
N MET A 157 11.01 0.73 -8.13
CA MET A 157 9.85 0.06 -8.72
C MET A 157 8.60 0.22 -7.85
N PHE A 158 8.74 0.09 -6.53
CA PHE A 158 7.64 0.32 -5.60
C PHE A 158 7.09 1.75 -5.72
N LEU A 159 7.97 2.76 -5.74
CA LEU A 159 7.59 4.16 -5.91
C LEU A 159 6.91 4.41 -7.26
N LEU A 160 7.34 3.75 -8.32
CA LEU A 160 6.70 3.84 -9.64
C LEU A 160 5.26 3.30 -9.60
N PHE A 161 5.04 2.10 -9.05
CA PHE A 161 3.71 1.51 -8.94
C PHE A 161 2.79 2.34 -8.05
N LEU A 162 3.32 2.85 -6.92
CA LEU A 162 2.58 3.73 -6.02
C LEU A 162 2.17 5.02 -6.74
N THR A 163 3.08 5.64 -7.49
CA THR A 163 2.78 6.88 -8.22
C THR A 163 1.71 6.64 -9.27
N ILE A 164 1.79 5.57 -10.06
CA ILE A 164 0.77 5.21 -11.05
C ILE A 164 -0.58 4.97 -10.36
N SER A 165 -0.61 4.28 -9.23
CA SER A 165 -1.82 4.02 -8.46
C SER A 165 -2.51 5.31 -7.99
N ILE A 166 -1.75 6.27 -7.48
CA ILE A 166 -2.27 7.59 -7.06
C ILE A 166 -2.87 8.33 -8.26
N TYR A 167 -2.19 8.34 -9.41
CA TYR A 167 -2.70 9.04 -10.61
C TYR A 167 -3.92 8.37 -11.25
N THR A 168 -4.03 7.05 -11.14
CA THR A 168 -5.19 6.31 -11.66
C THR A 168 -6.34 6.21 -10.65
N SER A 169 -6.16 6.75 -9.44
CA SER A 169 -7.10 6.63 -8.32
C SER A 169 -7.51 5.18 -8.05
N ASN A 170 -6.61 4.24 -8.27
CA ASN A 170 -6.87 2.81 -8.16
C ASN A 170 -5.77 2.10 -7.36
N TYR A 171 -6.14 1.33 -6.34
CA TYR A 171 -5.22 0.68 -5.40
C TYR A 171 -4.59 -0.63 -5.91
N TRP A 172 -4.65 -0.91 -7.21
CA TRP A 172 -4.11 -2.15 -7.80
C TRP A 172 -2.58 -2.35 -7.67
N PHE A 173 -1.84 -1.32 -7.26
CA PHE A 173 -0.37 -1.34 -7.17
C PHE A 173 0.17 -2.43 -6.23
N MET A 174 -0.62 -2.92 -5.30
CA MET A 174 -0.23 -3.98 -4.36
C MET A 174 0.10 -5.29 -5.08
N ILE A 175 -0.66 -5.66 -6.12
CA ILE A 175 -0.46 -6.90 -6.90
C ILE A 175 0.93 -6.92 -7.56
N PRO A 176 1.28 -5.96 -8.44
CA PRO A 176 2.59 -5.94 -9.08
C PRO A 176 3.73 -5.74 -8.07
N THR A 177 3.52 -5.00 -6.98
CA THR A 177 4.54 -4.81 -5.95
C THR A 177 4.90 -6.13 -5.27
N ILE A 178 3.93 -6.94 -4.87
CA ILE A 178 4.16 -8.24 -4.23
C ILE A 178 4.75 -9.24 -5.24
N ALA A 179 4.28 -9.24 -6.49
CA ALA A 179 4.85 -10.08 -7.55
C ALA A 179 6.33 -9.75 -7.81
N VAL A 180 6.69 -8.45 -7.85
CA VAL A 180 8.07 -8.01 -7.99
C VAL A 180 8.89 -8.39 -6.76
N LEU A 181 8.37 -8.19 -5.54
CA LEU A 181 9.02 -8.61 -4.30
C LEU A 181 9.33 -10.11 -4.31
N LEU A 182 8.38 -10.93 -4.76
CA LEU A 182 8.54 -12.36 -4.94
C LEU A 182 9.68 -12.67 -5.93
N GLY A 183 9.69 -12.04 -7.10
CA GLY A 183 10.75 -12.17 -8.10
C GLY A 183 12.13 -11.77 -7.56
N TYR A 184 12.22 -10.65 -6.86
CA TYR A 184 13.47 -10.21 -6.20
C TYR A 184 13.94 -11.21 -5.16
N PHE A 185 13.03 -11.73 -4.35
CA PHE A 185 13.36 -12.74 -3.35
C PHE A 185 13.90 -14.02 -4.00
N ILE A 186 13.23 -14.53 -5.05
CA ILE A 186 13.67 -15.72 -5.78
C ILE A 186 15.09 -15.56 -6.31
N ILE A 187 15.39 -14.42 -6.94
CA ILE A 187 16.66 -14.21 -7.66
C ILE A 187 17.78 -13.80 -6.69
N PHE A 188 17.52 -12.84 -5.82
CA PHE A 188 18.59 -12.17 -5.07
C PHE A 188 18.89 -12.79 -3.71
N TYR A 189 17.92 -13.42 -3.06
CA TYR A 189 18.16 -14.04 -1.75
C TYR A 189 19.20 -15.15 -1.79
N PRO A 190 19.21 -16.08 -2.77
CA PRO A 190 20.30 -17.05 -2.92
C PRO A 190 21.66 -16.41 -3.20
N ILE A 191 21.68 -15.32 -3.99
CA ILE A 191 22.91 -14.59 -4.33
C ILE A 191 23.50 -13.91 -3.09
N LEU A 192 22.65 -13.27 -2.27
CA LEU A 192 23.07 -12.63 -1.02
C LEU A 192 23.57 -13.65 -0.02
N PHE A 193 22.88 -14.78 0.11
CA PHE A 193 23.31 -15.88 0.95
C PHE A 193 24.69 -16.43 0.55
N LYS A 194 24.89 -16.71 -0.75
CA LYS A 194 26.18 -17.17 -1.26
C LYS A 194 27.31 -16.15 -1.03
N ALA A 195 27.00 -14.86 -1.12
CA ALA A 195 27.97 -13.81 -0.85
C ALA A 195 28.35 -13.73 0.63
N GLN A 196 27.41 -13.96 1.54
CA GLN A 196 27.64 -13.98 2.99
C GLN A 196 28.31 -15.27 3.45
N ALA A 197 27.95 -16.39 2.85
CA ALA A 197 28.51 -17.72 3.15
C ALA A 197 30.02 -17.81 2.89
N LYS A 198 30.58 -16.99 2.00
CA LYS A 198 32.01 -16.91 1.70
C LYS A 198 32.88 -16.54 2.93
N TYR A 199 32.26 -15.92 3.94
CA TYR A 199 32.95 -15.47 5.17
C TYR A 199 32.74 -16.40 6.37
N LEU A 200 32.09 -17.56 6.16
CA LEU A 200 31.76 -18.52 7.21
C LEU A 200 32.71 -19.73 7.15
N ASP A 201 33.14 -20.24 8.34
CA ASP A 201 33.88 -21.49 8.47
C ASP A 201 32.98 -22.68 8.06
N GLU A 202 33.56 -23.80 7.63
CA GLU A 202 32.83 -24.98 7.10
C GLU A 202 31.74 -25.49 8.04
N ASP A 203 31.97 -25.55 9.33
CA ASP A 203 31.00 -26.01 10.35
C ASP A 203 29.83 -25.01 10.51
N LYS A 204 30.11 -23.72 10.43
CA LYS A 204 29.08 -22.66 10.45
C LYS A 204 28.32 -22.64 9.15
N TYR A 205 28.97 -22.84 8.00
CA TYR A 205 28.35 -22.91 6.69
C TYR A 205 27.31 -24.02 6.59
N SER A 206 27.67 -25.26 7.05
CA SER A 206 26.75 -26.40 7.03
C SER A 206 25.46 -26.13 7.85
N ARG A 207 25.60 -25.52 9.04
CA ARG A 207 24.47 -25.17 9.91
C ARG A 207 23.61 -24.07 9.29
N VAL A 208 24.21 -22.98 8.83
CA VAL A 208 23.53 -21.83 8.25
C VAL A 208 22.85 -22.19 6.92
N SER A 209 23.47 -23.08 6.12
CA SER A 209 22.88 -23.58 4.87
C SER A 209 21.56 -24.34 5.08
N LYS A 210 21.45 -25.14 6.14
CA LYS A 210 20.20 -25.83 6.50
C LYS A 210 19.08 -24.86 6.88
N TYR A 211 19.41 -23.84 7.69
CA TYR A 211 18.44 -22.81 8.08
C TYR A 211 18.07 -21.90 6.91
N PHE A 212 19.01 -21.64 5.99
CA PHE A 212 18.74 -20.89 4.77
C PHE A 212 17.68 -21.56 3.91
N MET A 213 17.78 -22.86 3.67
CA MET A 213 16.79 -23.59 2.86
C MET A 213 15.40 -23.55 3.51
N ILE A 214 15.32 -23.73 4.83
CA ILE A 214 14.03 -23.68 5.54
C ILE A 214 13.43 -22.27 5.48
N SER A 215 14.23 -21.23 5.73
CA SER A 215 13.75 -19.84 5.67
C SER A 215 13.37 -19.43 4.25
N TYR A 216 14.13 -19.87 3.24
CA TYR A 216 13.85 -19.60 1.83
C TYR A 216 12.48 -20.17 1.41
N VAL A 217 12.24 -21.46 1.71
CA VAL A 217 10.97 -22.12 1.40
C VAL A 217 9.81 -21.47 2.18
N GLY A 218 10.03 -21.15 3.47
CA GLY A 218 9.02 -20.50 4.31
C GLY A 218 8.63 -19.12 3.80
N ILE A 219 9.59 -18.27 3.46
CA ILE A 219 9.32 -16.92 2.93
C ILE A 219 8.66 -16.99 1.55
N MET A 220 9.11 -17.92 0.68
CA MET A 220 8.46 -18.16 -0.62
C MET A 220 6.99 -18.53 -0.47
N TYR A 221 6.70 -19.45 0.44
CA TYR A 221 5.33 -19.87 0.74
C TYR A 221 4.46 -18.68 1.16
N ILE A 222 4.98 -17.81 2.02
CA ILE A 222 4.26 -16.62 2.50
C ILE A 222 4.02 -15.62 1.39
N LEU A 223 5.05 -15.31 0.58
CA LEU A 223 4.91 -14.33 -0.50
C LEU A 223 3.93 -14.82 -1.57
N VAL A 224 3.91 -16.12 -1.89
CA VAL A 224 2.93 -16.70 -2.81
C VAL A 224 1.51 -16.61 -2.22
N ASN A 225 1.33 -16.97 -0.94
CA ASN A 225 0.02 -16.85 -0.30
C ASN A 225 -0.44 -15.40 -0.21
N LEU A 226 0.46 -14.46 0.13
CA LEU A 226 0.14 -13.03 0.14
C LEU A 226 -0.28 -12.55 -1.25
N LEU A 227 0.42 -12.96 -2.31
CA LEU A 227 0.05 -12.62 -3.69
C LEU A 227 -1.34 -13.16 -4.04
N LEU A 228 -1.62 -14.42 -3.69
CA LEU A 228 -2.94 -15.04 -3.92
C LEU A 228 -4.06 -14.31 -3.15
N VAL A 229 -3.82 -13.95 -1.90
CA VAL A 229 -4.78 -13.19 -1.08
C VAL A 229 -5.07 -11.83 -1.70
N VAL A 230 -4.03 -11.10 -2.15
CA VAL A 230 -4.21 -9.78 -2.76
C VAL A 230 -4.92 -9.88 -4.10
N ILE A 231 -4.60 -10.86 -4.96
CA ILE A 231 -5.32 -11.10 -6.20
C ILE A 231 -6.80 -11.39 -5.92
N TYR A 232 -7.07 -12.20 -4.91
CA TYR A 232 -8.43 -12.59 -4.55
C TYR A 232 -9.23 -11.44 -3.96
N SER A 233 -8.60 -10.61 -3.09
CA SER A 233 -9.26 -9.41 -2.52
C SER A 233 -9.57 -8.34 -3.56
N TYR A 234 -8.83 -8.30 -4.66
CA TYR A 234 -9.08 -7.36 -5.76
C TYR A 234 -10.23 -7.81 -6.67
N SER A 235 -10.45 -9.11 -6.80
CA SER A 235 -11.50 -9.65 -7.66
C SER A 235 -12.91 -9.60 -7.06
N SER A 236 -13.08 -9.53 -5.78
CA SER A 236 -14.24 -9.07 -5.00
C SER A 236 -14.08 -9.37 -3.50
N TYR A 237 -14.43 -8.39 -2.66
CA TYR A 237 -14.94 -8.56 -1.30
C TYR A 237 -14.00 -8.88 -0.12
N ASN A 238 -14.05 -7.99 0.89
CA ASN A 238 -13.50 -8.08 2.24
C ASN A 238 -11.98 -7.92 2.40
N ILE A 239 -11.55 -6.66 2.35
CA ILE A 239 -10.20 -6.20 2.71
C ILE A 239 -9.77 -6.73 4.10
N TRP A 240 -10.69 -6.85 5.06
CA TRP A 240 -10.41 -7.33 6.41
C TRP A 240 -9.94 -8.78 6.47
N LEU A 241 -10.51 -9.64 5.66
CA LEU A 241 -10.12 -11.05 5.64
C LEU A 241 -8.78 -11.25 4.93
N ALA A 242 -8.52 -10.52 3.84
CA ALA A 242 -7.22 -10.46 3.20
C ALA A 242 -6.14 -9.99 4.18
N PHE A 243 -6.47 -9.01 5.03
CA PHE A 243 -5.59 -8.51 6.08
C PHE A 243 -5.37 -9.54 7.20
N MET A 244 -6.41 -10.26 7.64
CA MET A 244 -6.29 -11.31 8.67
C MET A 244 -5.46 -12.50 8.19
N ILE A 245 -5.66 -12.96 6.97
CA ILE A 245 -4.84 -14.04 6.38
C ILE A 245 -3.40 -13.57 6.16
N ALA A 246 -3.21 -12.34 5.66
CA ALA A 246 -1.88 -11.75 5.50
C ALA A 246 -1.16 -11.61 6.85
N SER A 247 -1.83 -11.11 7.90
CA SER A 247 -1.23 -10.99 9.24
C SER A 247 -0.91 -12.35 9.86
N GLY A 248 -1.75 -13.35 9.70
CA GLY A 248 -1.48 -14.74 10.08
C GLY A 248 -0.27 -15.31 9.35
N CYS A 249 -0.11 -14.99 8.07
CA CYS A 249 1.07 -15.37 7.28
C CYS A 249 2.36 -14.68 7.75
N PHE A 250 2.30 -13.46 8.30
CA PHE A 250 3.47 -12.76 8.85
C PHE A 250 3.92 -13.28 10.22
N ILE A 251 2.99 -13.70 11.06
CA ILE A 251 3.29 -14.20 12.41
C ILE A 251 4.13 -15.49 12.35
N ILE A 252 3.84 -16.37 11.42
CA ILE A 252 4.48 -17.68 11.29
C ILE A 252 5.99 -17.58 10.99
N PRO A 253 6.49 -16.76 10.03
CA PRO A 253 7.94 -16.66 9.80
C PRO A 253 8.67 -15.85 10.86
N ILE A 254 7.99 -14.91 11.53
CA ILE A 254 8.57 -14.23 12.68
C ILE A 254 8.85 -15.25 13.78
N ILE A 255 7.89 -16.15 14.05
CA ILE A 255 8.07 -17.25 15.00
C ILE A 255 9.19 -18.19 14.54
N PHE A 256 9.24 -18.58 13.26
CA PHE A 256 10.30 -19.43 12.71
C PHE A 256 11.67 -18.75 12.72
N GLY A 257 11.74 -17.45 12.41
CA GLY A 257 12.97 -16.65 12.48
C GLY A 257 13.49 -16.56 13.92
N ILE A 258 12.62 -16.31 14.88
CA ILE A 258 12.94 -16.25 16.31
C ILE A 258 13.37 -17.63 16.82
N PHE A 259 12.65 -18.70 16.53
CA PHE A 259 13.02 -20.06 16.94
C PHE A 259 14.26 -20.59 16.23
N GLY A 260 14.54 -20.14 15.00
CA GLY A 260 15.79 -20.46 14.29
C GLY A 260 17.01 -19.77 14.86
N MET A 261 16.87 -18.58 15.45
CA MET A 261 17.96 -17.85 16.13
C MET A 261 18.31 -18.46 17.49
N PHE A 262 17.33 -18.98 18.21
CA PHE A 262 17.56 -19.65 19.49
C PHE A 262 17.68 -21.16 19.24
N ASN A 263 18.88 -21.68 19.26
CA ASN A 263 19.22 -23.11 19.07
C ASN A 263 18.65 -24.02 20.21
N ILE A 264 17.51 -23.65 20.80
CA ILE A 264 16.97 -24.15 22.07
C ILE A 264 16.19 -25.47 21.89
N PHE A 265 15.77 -25.81 20.66
CA PHE A 265 14.87 -26.94 20.45
C PHE A 265 15.54 -28.06 19.65
N GLY A 266 15.76 -29.19 20.35
CA GLY A 266 16.39 -30.40 19.84
C GLY A 266 15.62 -31.07 18.69
N LYS A 267 16.14 -32.22 18.23
CA LYS A 267 15.67 -33.01 17.08
C LYS A 267 14.17 -33.38 17.08
N ILE A 268 13.47 -33.31 18.22
CA ILE A 268 12.07 -33.71 18.40
C ILE A 268 11.09 -32.59 17.98
N ILE A 269 11.44 -31.31 18.15
CA ILE A 269 10.51 -30.21 17.92
C ILE A 269 10.42 -29.84 16.43
N LYS A 270 11.47 -30.09 15.64
CA LYS A 270 11.44 -29.83 14.19
C LYS A 270 10.32 -30.57 13.45
N PRO A 271 10.13 -31.90 13.61
CA PRO A 271 9.00 -32.59 12.97
C PRO A 271 7.65 -32.14 13.51
N LEU A 272 7.56 -31.72 14.78
CA LEU A 272 6.33 -31.23 15.37
C LEU A 272 5.89 -29.88 14.79
N ILE A 273 6.84 -28.98 14.55
CA ILE A 273 6.61 -27.71 13.88
C ILE A 273 6.21 -27.92 12.41
N ILE A 274 6.88 -28.82 11.70
CA ILE A 274 6.56 -29.16 10.31
C ILE A 274 5.15 -29.78 10.22
N SER A 275 4.79 -30.67 11.17
CA SER A 275 3.46 -31.28 11.21
C SER A 275 2.37 -30.25 11.53
N LEU A 276 2.62 -29.33 12.47
CA LEU A 276 1.70 -28.24 12.80
C LEU A 276 1.50 -27.33 11.58
N PHE A 277 2.56 -27.01 10.86
CA PHE A 277 2.51 -26.19 9.64
C PHE A 277 1.70 -26.89 8.53
N SER A 278 1.93 -28.20 8.35
CA SER A 278 1.17 -28.99 7.38
C SER A 278 -0.30 -29.06 7.74
N ILE A 279 -0.64 -29.20 9.03
CA ILE A 279 -2.03 -29.21 9.50
C ILE A 279 -2.69 -27.86 9.24
N ILE A 280 -2.03 -26.75 9.56
CA ILE A 280 -2.54 -25.39 9.30
C ILE A 280 -2.77 -25.19 7.81
N THR A 281 -1.83 -25.62 6.96
CA THR A 281 -1.95 -25.54 5.51
C THR A 281 -3.13 -26.36 4.97
N ILE A 282 -3.33 -27.57 5.50
CA ILE A 282 -4.47 -28.41 5.12
C ILE A 282 -5.79 -27.78 5.56
N VAL A 283 -5.86 -27.24 6.77
CA VAL A 283 -7.05 -26.54 7.29
C VAL A 283 -7.37 -25.31 6.42
N LEU A 284 -6.35 -24.54 6.02
CA LEU A 284 -6.52 -23.40 5.13
C LEU A 284 -7.00 -23.81 3.74
N ILE A 285 -6.41 -24.84 3.13
CA ILE A 285 -6.82 -25.35 1.82
C ILE A 285 -8.24 -25.89 1.86
N VAL A 286 -8.59 -26.67 2.88
CA VAL A 286 -9.94 -27.21 3.05
C VAL A 286 -10.95 -26.08 3.29
N GLY A 287 -10.57 -25.09 4.13
CA GLY A 287 -11.41 -23.92 4.40
C GLY A 287 -11.66 -23.09 3.14
N ILE A 288 -10.62 -22.80 2.37
CA ILE A 288 -10.72 -22.04 1.11
C ILE A 288 -11.53 -22.83 0.07
N SER A 289 -11.27 -24.12 -0.09
CA SER A 289 -12.00 -24.97 -1.04
C SER A 289 -13.48 -25.05 -0.69
N ARG A 290 -13.81 -25.11 0.60
CA ARG A 290 -15.19 -25.16 1.08
C ARG A 290 -15.89 -23.80 0.95
N SER A 291 -15.18 -22.72 1.21
CA SER A 291 -15.66 -21.37 0.95
C SER A 291 -15.98 -21.15 -0.53
N PHE A 292 -15.09 -21.62 -1.40
CA PHE A 292 -15.28 -21.54 -2.85
C PHE A 292 -16.48 -22.38 -3.32
N TYR A 293 -16.68 -23.56 -2.72
CA TYR A 293 -17.87 -24.40 -2.98
C TYR A 293 -19.16 -23.69 -2.55
N LEU A 294 -19.20 -23.11 -1.35
CA LEU A 294 -20.36 -22.37 -0.86
C LEU A 294 -20.63 -21.09 -1.67
N PHE A 295 -19.58 -20.48 -2.23
CA PHE A 295 -19.69 -19.32 -3.09
C PHE A 295 -20.25 -19.67 -4.48
N ASN A 296 -19.78 -20.78 -5.09
CA ASN A 296 -20.20 -21.17 -6.43
C ASN A 296 -21.59 -21.84 -6.47
N ASN A 297 -22.08 -22.37 -5.33
CA ASN A 297 -23.39 -23.00 -5.24
C ASN A 297 -24.44 -22.04 -4.70
N LYS A 298 -24.44 -20.80 -5.18
CA LYS A 298 -25.51 -19.85 -4.93
C LYS A 298 -26.65 -20.06 -5.90
N GLU A 299 -27.85 -20.04 -5.37
CA GLU A 299 -29.10 -20.08 -6.14
C GLU A 299 -29.85 -18.78 -5.92
N THR A 300 -30.48 -18.27 -6.96
CA THR A 300 -31.37 -17.13 -6.86
C THR A 300 -32.80 -17.64 -6.68
N ASN A 301 -33.38 -17.37 -5.52
CA ASN A 301 -34.74 -17.74 -5.20
C ASN A 301 -35.63 -16.50 -5.18
N THR A 302 -36.84 -16.66 -5.68
CA THR A 302 -37.85 -15.60 -5.70
C THR A 302 -39.05 -16.01 -4.83
N TYR A 303 -39.35 -15.18 -3.86
CA TYR A 303 -40.51 -15.33 -2.98
C TYR A 303 -41.57 -14.30 -3.37
N VAL A 304 -42.75 -14.76 -3.76
CA VAL A 304 -43.89 -13.88 -4.09
C VAL A 304 -44.77 -13.77 -2.86
N ILE A 305 -45.07 -12.55 -2.44
CA ILE A 305 -45.88 -12.26 -1.27
C ILE A 305 -47.27 -11.83 -1.73
N SER A 306 -48.27 -12.64 -1.40
CA SER A 306 -49.68 -12.38 -1.74
C SER A 306 -50.50 -11.79 -0.57
N GLU A 307 -49.94 -11.81 0.63
CA GLU A 307 -50.56 -11.33 1.84
C GLU A 307 -50.43 -9.81 1.97
N GLU A 308 -51.44 -9.18 2.59
CA GLU A 308 -51.41 -7.73 2.81
C GLU A 308 -50.48 -7.37 3.98
N TYR A 309 -49.60 -6.39 3.75
CA TYR A 309 -48.72 -5.82 4.77
C TYR A 309 -48.68 -4.29 4.63
N ASN A 310 -48.35 -3.60 5.72
CA ASN A 310 -48.15 -2.15 5.74
C ASN A 310 -46.81 -1.77 6.37
N ASN A 311 -46.17 -2.71 7.06
CA ASN A 311 -44.87 -2.52 7.69
C ASN A 311 -43.87 -3.55 7.14
N LEU A 312 -42.58 -3.15 7.10
CA LEU A 312 -41.51 -3.98 6.62
C LEU A 312 -40.42 -4.10 7.71
N SER A 313 -40.06 -5.32 8.06
CA SER A 313 -39.05 -5.61 9.08
C SER A 313 -37.99 -6.58 8.53
N LEU A 314 -36.73 -6.15 8.51
CA LEU A 314 -35.62 -6.92 8.00
C LEU A 314 -34.61 -7.25 9.11
N GLU A 315 -34.35 -8.54 9.31
CA GLU A 315 -33.31 -9.07 10.22
C GLU A 315 -32.33 -9.92 9.39
N VAL A 316 -31.51 -9.27 8.54
CA VAL A 316 -30.79 -9.95 7.44
C VAL A 316 -29.32 -10.17 7.70
N GLY A 317 -28.77 -9.63 8.78
CA GLY A 317 -27.37 -9.83 9.18
C GLY A 317 -26.38 -9.22 8.19
N SER A 318 -25.90 -9.98 7.22
CA SER A 318 -24.86 -9.57 6.25
C SER A 318 -25.32 -9.67 4.80
N PHE A 319 -26.60 -9.49 4.53
CA PHE A 319 -27.10 -9.34 3.17
C PHE A 319 -27.15 -7.87 2.78
N ASP A 320 -26.72 -7.57 1.58
CA ASP A 320 -26.99 -6.25 0.98
C ASP A 320 -28.46 -6.20 0.56
N VAL A 321 -29.11 -5.06 0.76
CA VAL A 321 -30.56 -4.92 0.56
C VAL A 321 -30.86 -3.75 -0.37
N ASN A 322 -31.57 -4.06 -1.44
CA ASN A 322 -32.05 -3.07 -2.39
C ASN A 322 -33.60 -3.07 -2.41
N LEU A 323 -34.23 -1.91 -2.23
CA LEU A 323 -35.66 -1.73 -2.33
C LEU A 323 -36.02 -1.06 -3.66
N TYR A 324 -36.90 -1.71 -4.41
CA TYR A 324 -37.44 -1.23 -5.68
C TYR A 324 -38.97 -1.21 -5.66
N LEU A 325 -39.57 -0.25 -6.33
CA LEU A 325 -41.00 -0.30 -6.62
C LEU A 325 -41.24 -1.33 -7.73
N SER A 326 -42.23 -2.18 -7.53
CA SER A 326 -42.57 -3.23 -8.50
C SER A 326 -43.31 -2.67 -9.70
N ASP A 327 -42.90 -3.05 -10.90
CA ASP A 327 -43.53 -2.65 -12.16
C ASP A 327 -44.85 -3.42 -12.44
N ASP A 328 -45.02 -4.59 -11.84
CA ASP A 328 -46.14 -5.50 -12.10
C ASP A 328 -47.16 -5.62 -10.93
N ASN A 329 -47.08 -4.72 -9.98
CA ASN A 329 -47.93 -4.70 -8.77
C ASN A 329 -47.89 -5.99 -7.92
N GLU A 330 -46.85 -6.81 -8.07
CA GLU A 330 -46.59 -7.94 -7.22
C GLU A 330 -45.42 -7.68 -6.29
N THR A 331 -45.56 -8.06 -5.00
CA THR A 331 -44.41 -8.01 -4.08
C THR A 331 -43.55 -9.25 -4.26
N LYS A 332 -42.28 -9.02 -4.66
CA LYS A 332 -41.31 -10.08 -4.92
C LYS A 332 -40.04 -9.84 -4.12
N ILE A 333 -39.52 -10.88 -3.51
CA ILE A 333 -38.24 -10.84 -2.82
C ILE A 333 -37.33 -11.82 -3.53
N VAL A 334 -36.30 -11.28 -4.19
CA VAL A 334 -35.30 -12.03 -4.94
C VAL A 334 -34.04 -12.13 -4.07
N CYS A 335 -33.69 -13.32 -3.65
CA CYS A 335 -32.57 -13.54 -2.73
C CYS A 335 -31.52 -14.44 -3.35
N THR A 336 -30.28 -14.08 -3.12
CA THR A 336 -29.15 -14.99 -3.38
C THR A 336 -28.95 -15.87 -2.14
N GLU A 337 -29.12 -17.17 -2.28
CA GLU A 337 -29.10 -18.15 -1.17
C GLU A 337 -28.14 -19.30 -1.45
N ASN A 338 -27.89 -20.13 -0.45
CA ASN A 338 -27.21 -21.41 -0.61
C ASN A 338 -27.75 -22.45 0.41
N ASP A 339 -27.19 -23.65 0.44
CA ASP A 339 -27.59 -24.74 1.34
C ASP A 339 -27.59 -24.36 2.84
N LYS A 340 -26.78 -23.37 3.24
CA LYS A 340 -26.52 -22.99 4.63
C LYS A 340 -27.12 -21.66 5.02
N ILE A 341 -27.28 -20.77 4.07
CA ILE A 341 -27.81 -19.42 4.29
C ILE A 341 -29.07 -19.28 3.45
N LYS A 342 -30.18 -19.09 4.11
CA LYS A 342 -31.50 -18.92 3.50
C LYS A 342 -32.20 -17.69 4.04
N VAL A 343 -33.17 -17.24 3.31
CA VAL A 343 -34.06 -16.16 3.71
C VAL A 343 -35.44 -16.75 4.01
N GLU A 344 -35.99 -16.42 5.16
CA GLU A 344 -37.37 -16.74 5.53
C GLU A 344 -38.20 -15.46 5.41
N THR A 345 -39.30 -15.57 4.71
CA THR A 345 -40.27 -14.49 4.53
C THR A 345 -41.60 -14.88 5.17
N THR A 346 -42.12 -14.03 6.04
CA THR A 346 -43.42 -14.24 6.70
C THR A 346 -44.17 -12.94 6.80
N VAL A 347 -45.48 -13.01 6.65
CA VAL A 347 -46.39 -11.88 6.93
C VAL A 347 -47.19 -12.19 8.16
N ASN A 348 -47.03 -11.40 9.22
CA ASN A 348 -47.75 -11.55 10.47
C ASN A 348 -48.26 -10.17 10.95
N ASN A 349 -49.53 -10.07 11.26
CA ASN A 349 -50.14 -8.82 11.75
C ASN A 349 -49.88 -7.59 10.87
N GLY A 350 -49.84 -7.76 9.55
CA GLY A 350 -49.56 -6.66 8.61
C GLY A 350 -48.09 -6.27 8.55
N ILE A 351 -47.16 -7.06 9.09
CA ILE A 351 -45.72 -6.86 9.01
C ILE A 351 -45.14 -7.92 8.08
N LEU A 352 -44.53 -7.52 6.99
CA LEU A 352 -43.70 -8.39 6.17
C LEU A 352 -42.33 -8.50 6.82
N LYS A 353 -42.03 -9.64 7.39
CA LYS A 353 -40.78 -9.94 8.04
C LYS A 353 -39.87 -10.77 7.11
N ILE A 354 -38.66 -10.27 6.87
CA ILE A 354 -37.61 -10.93 6.10
C ILE A 354 -36.47 -11.24 7.06
N LYS A 355 -36.16 -12.51 7.24
CA LYS A 355 -35.16 -12.95 8.21
C LYS A 355 -34.14 -13.88 7.58
N LYS A 356 -32.87 -13.64 7.90
CA LYS A 356 -31.77 -14.55 7.56
C LYS A 356 -31.84 -15.79 8.48
N ILE A 357 -31.77 -16.96 7.87
CA ILE A 357 -31.51 -18.23 8.54
C ILE A 357 -30.07 -18.65 8.22
N ASP A 358 -29.24 -18.73 9.24
CA ASP A 358 -27.84 -19.07 9.11
C ASP A 358 -27.53 -20.39 9.81
N ASN A 359 -27.46 -21.47 9.03
CA ASN A 359 -27.13 -22.82 9.48
C ASN A 359 -25.66 -23.18 9.34
N ARG A 360 -24.79 -22.16 9.17
CA ARG A 360 -23.34 -22.38 9.09
C ARG A 360 -22.78 -22.78 10.44
N LYS A 361 -21.81 -23.68 10.41
CA LYS A 361 -20.99 -24.01 11.56
C LYS A 361 -19.85 -23.01 11.68
N PHE A 362 -19.22 -22.91 12.85
CA PHE A 362 -18.12 -21.98 13.13
C PHE A 362 -17.02 -21.99 12.05
N TYR A 363 -16.64 -23.14 11.53
CA TYR A 363 -15.63 -23.26 10.48
C TYR A 363 -16.12 -22.79 9.10
N ASP A 364 -17.43 -22.82 8.83
CA ASP A 364 -18.02 -22.27 7.61
C ASP A 364 -18.06 -20.72 7.67
N MET A 365 -18.07 -20.14 8.88
CA MET A 365 -18.05 -18.68 9.08
C MET A 365 -16.67 -18.07 8.87
N ILE A 366 -15.60 -18.79 9.25
CA ILE A 366 -14.21 -18.30 9.15
C ILE A 366 -13.82 -18.02 7.69
N PHE A 367 -14.37 -18.75 6.74
CA PHE A 367 -13.99 -18.72 5.32
C PHE A 367 -15.14 -18.30 4.39
N ASN A 368 -16.15 -17.60 4.87
CA ASN A 368 -17.26 -17.18 4.02
C ASN A 368 -16.96 -15.81 3.39
N PHE A 369 -16.72 -15.80 2.10
CA PHE A 369 -16.32 -14.63 1.30
C PHE A 369 -17.41 -14.17 0.32
N GLY A 370 -18.63 -14.71 0.40
CA GLY A 370 -19.70 -14.35 -0.52
C GLY A 370 -20.55 -13.19 -0.02
N LYS A 371 -20.75 -12.16 -0.85
CA LYS A 371 -21.88 -11.24 -0.67
C LYS A 371 -23.17 -12.00 -0.99
N PHE A 372 -24.16 -11.79 -0.18
CA PHE A 372 -25.53 -12.22 -0.39
C PHE A 372 -26.37 -10.96 -0.56
N GLU A 373 -27.29 -10.98 -1.49
CA GLU A 373 -28.08 -9.83 -1.88
C GLU A 373 -29.57 -10.17 -1.80
N ILE A 374 -30.35 -9.20 -1.38
CA ILE A 374 -31.80 -9.28 -1.34
C ILE A 374 -32.36 -8.07 -2.10
N ASP A 375 -32.94 -8.33 -3.24
CA ASP A 375 -33.69 -7.34 -3.99
C ASP A 375 -35.19 -7.46 -3.65
N ILE A 376 -35.75 -6.41 -3.09
CA ILE A 376 -37.14 -6.36 -2.64
C ILE A 376 -37.92 -5.45 -3.58
N TYR A 377 -38.79 -6.05 -4.36
CA TYR A 377 -39.73 -5.35 -5.25
C TYR A 377 -41.08 -5.25 -4.52
N LEU A 378 -41.50 -4.06 -4.12
CA LEU A 378 -42.72 -3.83 -3.38
C LEU A 378 -43.84 -3.34 -4.30
N ALA A 379 -45.00 -3.96 -4.23
CA ALA A 379 -46.20 -3.57 -4.98
C ALA A 379 -46.85 -2.25 -4.48
N LYS A 380 -46.46 -1.81 -3.28
CA LYS A 380 -47.02 -0.63 -2.62
C LYS A 380 -45.99 0.47 -2.49
N GLU A 381 -46.36 1.70 -2.84
CA GLU A 381 -45.57 2.91 -2.62
C GLU A 381 -45.54 3.32 -1.13
N ASN A 382 -46.67 3.11 -0.43
CA ASN A 382 -46.86 3.58 0.95
C ASN A 382 -46.56 2.46 1.95
N ILE A 383 -45.54 2.68 2.79
CA ILE A 383 -45.10 1.80 3.87
C ILE A 383 -45.14 2.59 5.17
N ASN A 384 -45.84 2.05 6.22
CA ASN A 384 -45.91 2.77 7.49
C ASN A 384 -44.54 2.79 8.18
N GLU A 385 -43.94 1.64 8.37
CA GLU A 385 -42.68 1.52 9.10
C GLU A 385 -41.74 0.59 8.37
N PHE A 386 -40.48 1.03 8.26
CA PHE A 386 -39.35 0.23 7.77
C PHE A 386 -38.34 0.08 8.88
N ASP A 387 -38.23 -1.12 9.43
CA ASP A 387 -37.26 -1.49 10.44
C ASP A 387 -36.19 -2.40 9.83
N PHE A 388 -34.94 -1.97 9.91
CA PHE A 388 -33.79 -2.74 9.45
C PHE A 388 -32.83 -3.02 10.60
N LYS A 389 -32.42 -4.30 10.73
CA LYS A 389 -31.35 -4.72 11.63
C LYS A 389 -30.33 -5.57 10.88
N GLY A 390 -29.12 -5.05 10.77
CA GLY A 390 -28.02 -5.67 10.06
C GLY A 390 -26.73 -5.73 10.87
N SER A 391 -25.73 -6.40 10.31
CA SER A 391 -24.38 -6.40 10.87
C SER A 391 -23.35 -5.91 9.85
N THR A 392 -23.48 -6.33 8.57
CA THR A 392 -22.56 -5.93 7.52
C THR A 392 -23.34 -5.90 6.21
N SER A 393 -24.11 -4.86 6.00
CA SER A 393 -25.06 -4.76 4.88
C SER A 393 -25.00 -3.38 4.27
N ASP A 394 -24.92 -3.31 2.94
CA ASP A 394 -25.22 -2.10 2.23
C ASP A 394 -26.74 -2.02 2.01
N ILE A 395 -27.34 -0.84 2.14
CA ILE A 395 -28.78 -0.63 2.06
C ILE A 395 -29.05 0.47 1.04
N GLU A 396 -29.81 0.14 0.02
CA GLU A 396 -30.27 1.09 -0.97
C GLU A 396 -31.80 1.15 -1.03
N ILE A 397 -32.38 2.30 -0.72
CA ILE A 397 -33.81 2.57 -0.85
C ILE A 397 -34.01 3.52 -2.03
N ASN A 398 -34.52 2.96 -3.12
CA ASN A 398 -34.72 3.69 -4.36
C ASN A 398 -35.94 4.65 -4.27
N LYS A 399 -36.04 5.53 -5.26
CA LYS A 399 -37.14 6.49 -5.37
C LYS A 399 -38.52 5.83 -5.58
N GLY A 400 -39.56 6.54 -5.19
CA GLY A 400 -40.95 6.15 -5.46
C GLY A 400 -41.70 5.66 -4.23
N PHE A 401 -41.02 5.51 -3.08
CA PHE A 401 -41.66 5.13 -1.83
C PHE A 401 -42.04 6.34 -0.97
N ILE A 402 -43.07 6.12 -0.15
CA ILE A 402 -43.50 7.02 0.92
C ILE A 402 -43.56 6.20 2.21
N PHE A 403 -42.59 6.44 3.10
CA PHE A 403 -42.57 5.85 4.43
C PHE A 403 -43.14 6.81 5.46
N ASN A 404 -43.76 6.29 6.53
CA ASN A 404 -44.00 7.15 7.68
C ASN A 404 -42.75 7.23 8.55
N ASP A 405 -42.17 6.10 8.93
CA ASP A 405 -40.94 6.07 9.72
C ASP A 405 -39.94 5.07 9.12
N ILE A 406 -38.67 5.43 9.19
CA ILE A 406 -37.55 4.56 8.81
C ILE A 406 -36.59 4.45 10.00
N ASN A 407 -36.29 3.22 10.43
CA ASN A 407 -35.31 2.91 11.45
C ASN A 407 -34.26 1.93 10.89
N ILE A 408 -33.03 2.32 10.82
CA ILE A 408 -31.90 1.49 10.37
C ILE A 408 -30.88 1.38 11.51
N ASP A 409 -30.61 0.16 11.94
CA ASP A 409 -29.57 -0.19 12.91
C ASP A 409 -28.63 -1.22 12.26
N ASN A 410 -27.45 -0.77 11.85
CA ASN A 410 -26.47 -1.60 11.16
C ASN A 410 -25.06 -1.34 11.71
N SER A 411 -24.22 -2.37 11.82
CA SER A 411 -22.88 -2.15 12.33
C SER A 411 -21.93 -1.64 11.24
N THR A 412 -21.99 -2.22 10.04
CA THR A 412 -21.08 -1.86 8.95
C THR A 412 -21.81 -1.91 7.62
N GLY A 413 -21.55 -0.96 6.74
CA GLY A 413 -22.12 -0.86 5.39
C GLY A 413 -22.69 0.51 5.13
N ASP A 414 -22.88 0.82 3.85
CA ASP A 414 -23.34 2.11 3.39
C ASP A 414 -24.87 2.15 3.32
N VAL A 415 -25.45 3.31 3.57
CA VAL A 415 -26.89 3.53 3.50
C VAL A 415 -27.19 4.65 2.49
N GLU A 416 -27.91 4.31 1.43
CA GLU A 416 -28.37 5.26 0.43
C GLU A 416 -29.91 5.28 0.41
N ILE A 417 -30.52 6.46 0.61
CA ILE A 417 -31.96 6.64 0.60
C ILE A 417 -32.36 7.77 -0.35
N ASN A 418 -33.33 7.48 -1.21
CA ASN A 418 -33.91 8.42 -2.15
C ASN A 418 -35.45 8.29 -2.17
N SER A 419 -36.10 8.60 -1.06
CA SER A 419 -37.56 8.41 -0.90
C SER A 419 -38.15 9.38 0.11
N THR A 420 -39.46 9.64 0.04
CA THR A 420 -40.17 10.54 0.95
C THR A 420 -40.47 9.86 2.29
N ILE A 421 -40.32 10.60 3.40
CA ILE A 421 -40.58 10.12 4.74
C ILE A 421 -41.50 11.12 5.45
N ASN A 422 -42.69 10.68 5.84
CA ASN A 422 -43.69 11.58 6.43
C ASN A 422 -43.34 12.01 7.86
N ASN A 423 -42.78 11.10 8.69
CA ASN A 423 -42.43 11.38 10.07
C ASN A 423 -40.93 11.41 10.30
N ASN A 424 -40.29 10.31 10.73
CA ASN A 424 -38.91 10.34 11.21
C ASN A 424 -38.00 9.37 10.44
N LEU A 425 -36.75 9.78 10.30
CA LEU A 425 -35.66 8.96 9.79
C LEU A 425 -34.61 8.81 10.88
N THR A 426 -34.32 7.57 11.28
CA THR A 426 -33.26 7.23 12.22
C THR A 426 -32.31 6.25 11.58
N ILE A 427 -31.02 6.60 11.53
CA ILE A 427 -29.95 5.72 11.03
C ILE A 427 -28.84 5.66 12.06
N LYS A 428 -28.49 4.44 12.48
CA LYS A 428 -27.37 4.15 13.36
C LYS A 428 -26.40 3.19 12.70
N LEU A 429 -25.15 3.65 12.54
CA LEU A 429 -24.06 2.85 12.00
C LEU A 429 -22.86 2.87 12.96
N SER A 430 -22.05 1.80 12.98
CA SER A 430 -20.71 1.94 13.55
C SER A 430 -19.72 2.39 12.47
N THR A 431 -19.80 1.82 11.25
CA THR A 431 -18.91 2.18 10.14
C THR A 431 -19.67 2.13 8.82
N GLY A 432 -19.58 3.18 8.02
CA GLY A 432 -20.18 3.27 6.69
C GLY A 432 -20.65 4.68 6.36
N ASP A 433 -20.82 4.95 5.09
CA ASP A 433 -21.26 6.22 4.61
C ASP A 433 -22.80 6.32 4.57
N ILE A 434 -23.32 7.50 4.82
CA ILE A 434 -24.75 7.79 4.71
C ILE A 434 -24.97 8.80 3.59
N LYS A 435 -25.75 8.40 2.59
CA LYS A 435 -26.13 9.25 1.49
C LYS A 435 -27.64 9.41 1.42
N LEU A 436 -28.11 10.63 1.61
CA LEU A 436 -29.51 11.00 1.52
C LEU A 436 -29.69 11.97 0.35
N SER A 437 -30.47 11.58 -0.67
CA SER A 437 -30.62 12.38 -1.86
C SER A 437 -32.09 12.58 -2.24
N ASN A 438 -32.49 13.83 -2.47
CA ASN A 438 -33.85 14.21 -2.90
C ASN A 438 -34.95 13.73 -1.92
N ILE A 439 -34.72 13.96 -0.62
CA ILE A 439 -35.59 13.47 0.45
C ILE A 439 -36.39 14.60 1.08
N ASN A 440 -37.66 14.34 1.34
CA ASN A 440 -38.49 15.19 2.17
C ASN A 440 -38.91 14.40 3.42
N VAL A 441 -38.49 14.88 4.60
CA VAL A 441 -38.82 14.27 5.90
C VAL A 441 -39.72 15.23 6.67
N GLY A 442 -40.96 14.84 6.89
CA GLY A 442 -41.94 15.69 7.59
C GLY A 442 -41.63 15.92 9.08
N GLY A 443 -40.79 15.12 9.67
CA GLY A 443 -40.37 15.17 11.06
C GLY A 443 -38.84 15.31 11.21
N ASN A 444 -38.28 14.43 12.06
CA ASN A 444 -36.89 14.54 12.47
C ASN A 444 -36.00 13.55 11.71
N VAL A 445 -34.77 13.99 11.44
CA VAL A 445 -33.68 13.16 10.91
C VAL A 445 -32.62 13.01 12.00
N SER A 446 -32.29 11.76 12.37
CA SER A 446 -31.24 11.43 13.33
C SER A 446 -30.24 10.47 12.69
N LEU A 447 -29.01 10.93 12.54
CA LEU A 447 -27.92 10.15 11.96
C LEU A 447 -26.81 9.98 13.00
N GLU A 448 -26.50 8.75 13.34
CA GLU A 448 -25.46 8.40 14.31
C GLU A 448 -24.48 7.43 13.68
N SER A 449 -23.17 7.76 13.68
CA SER A 449 -22.14 6.81 13.26
C SER A 449 -20.81 7.10 13.94
N SER A 450 -19.99 6.05 14.16
CA SER A 450 -18.63 6.27 14.64
C SER A 450 -17.70 6.65 13.49
N THR A 451 -17.80 5.98 12.33
CA THR A 451 -16.91 6.30 11.20
C THR A 451 -17.67 6.27 9.88
N GLY A 452 -17.42 7.25 9.03
CA GLY A 452 -17.95 7.35 7.66
C GLY A 452 -18.47 8.75 7.33
N ASP A 453 -18.53 9.05 6.05
CA ASP A 453 -18.96 10.36 5.54
C ASP A 453 -20.49 10.45 5.47
N LYS A 454 -21.02 11.66 5.60
CA LYS A 454 -22.45 11.98 5.42
C LYS A 454 -22.59 12.95 4.26
N PHE A 455 -23.33 12.53 3.29
CA PHE A 455 -23.67 13.36 2.12
C PHE A 455 -25.18 13.49 2.03
N LEU A 456 -25.68 14.70 2.33
CA LEU A 456 -27.10 15.02 2.30
C LEU A 456 -27.32 16.07 1.21
N GLU A 457 -28.15 15.72 0.25
CA GLU A 457 -28.47 16.56 -0.90
C GLU A 457 -29.97 16.70 -1.11
N ASN A 458 -30.44 17.93 -1.28
CA ASN A 458 -31.86 18.25 -1.51
C ASN A 458 -32.77 17.65 -0.41
N LEU A 459 -32.42 17.92 0.86
CA LEU A 459 -33.13 17.44 2.02
C LEU A 459 -33.94 18.55 2.68
N ASN A 460 -35.21 18.29 2.94
CA ASN A 460 -36.03 19.12 3.81
C ASN A 460 -36.45 18.31 5.04
N CYS A 461 -36.31 18.89 6.24
CA CYS A 461 -36.73 18.24 7.48
C CYS A 461 -37.09 19.25 8.57
N LYS A 462 -37.71 18.75 9.65
CA LYS A 462 -38.02 19.58 10.81
C LYS A 462 -36.82 19.78 11.73
N LYS A 463 -36.17 18.69 12.09
CA LYS A 463 -34.93 18.71 12.86
C LYS A 463 -33.90 17.78 12.21
N LEU A 464 -32.63 18.17 12.31
CA LEU A 464 -31.51 17.37 11.81
C LEU A 464 -30.49 17.22 12.96
N ASP A 465 -30.33 16.00 13.47
CA ASP A 465 -29.34 15.65 14.48
C ASP A 465 -28.29 14.72 13.84
N ILE A 466 -27.04 15.13 13.84
CA ILE A 466 -25.93 14.33 13.33
C ILE A 466 -24.90 14.15 14.44
N VAL A 467 -24.56 12.90 14.74
CA VAL A 467 -23.48 12.52 15.66
C VAL A 467 -22.49 11.64 14.91
N VAL A 468 -21.23 12.06 14.84
CA VAL A 468 -20.18 11.33 14.12
C VAL A 468 -18.83 11.49 14.83
N ASP A 469 -18.18 10.36 15.16
CA ASP A 469 -16.84 10.45 15.77
C ASP A 469 -15.79 10.81 14.70
N THR A 470 -15.81 10.15 13.53
CA THR A 470 -14.87 10.43 12.44
C THR A 470 -15.56 10.39 11.08
N GLY A 471 -15.51 11.49 10.33
CA GLY A 471 -16.05 11.57 8.98
C GLY A 471 -16.45 12.98 8.58
N LYS A 472 -16.45 13.23 7.28
CA LYS A 472 -16.88 14.50 6.70
C LYS A 472 -18.39 14.56 6.60
N THR A 473 -18.98 15.71 6.92
CA THR A 473 -20.40 15.98 6.66
C THR A 473 -20.55 17.03 5.56
N THR A 474 -21.26 16.69 4.51
CA THR A 474 -21.53 17.61 3.39
C THR A 474 -23.04 17.76 3.23
N LEU A 475 -23.53 18.99 3.35
CA LEU A 475 -24.92 19.37 3.24
C LEU A 475 -25.09 20.28 2.03
N VAL A 476 -25.81 19.80 1.01
CA VAL A 476 -26.05 20.54 -0.24
C VAL A 476 -27.56 20.77 -0.41
N ASN A 477 -27.98 22.01 -0.46
CA ASN A 477 -29.40 22.39 -0.56
C ASN A 477 -30.26 21.69 0.52
N VAL A 478 -29.84 21.84 1.79
CA VAL A 478 -30.52 21.24 2.95
C VAL A 478 -31.23 22.30 3.74
N LEU A 479 -32.55 22.13 3.95
CA LEU A 479 -33.39 23.08 4.67
C LEU A 479 -33.98 22.40 5.93
N VAL A 480 -33.65 22.96 7.10
CA VAL A 480 -34.12 22.47 8.41
C VAL A 480 -35.02 23.55 9.02
N SER A 481 -36.30 23.27 9.20
CA SER A 481 -37.23 24.31 9.68
C SER A 481 -36.95 24.74 11.14
N ASP A 482 -36.55 23.81 12.01
CA ASP A 482 -36.29 24.08 13.42
C ASP A 482 -34.76 24.07 13.70
N ASN A 483 -34.23 22.96 14.21
CA ASN A 483 -32.87 22.91 14.74
C ASN A 483 -31.98 21.95 13.93
N TYR A 484 -30.78 22.41 13.64
CA TYR A 484 -29.66 21.57 13.21
C TYR A 484 -28.65 21.43 14.34
N ASN A 485 -28.40 20.19 14.78
CA ASN A 485 -27.41 19.87 15.76
C ASN A 485 -26.35 18.95 15.11
N HIS A 486 -25.10 19.30 15.24
CA HIS A 486 -23.98 18.48 14.75
C HIS A 486 -22.95 18.32 15.87
N LYS A 487 -22.67 17.08 16.23
CA LYS A 487 -21.60 16.74 17.16
C LYS A 487 -20.60 15.83 16.46
N GLY A 488 -19.32 16.22 16.47
CA GLY A 488 -18.25 15.45 15.81
C GLY A 488 -16.92 15.55 16.54
N ASP A 489 -16.17 14.46 16.57
CA ASP A 489 -14.81 14.48 17.12
C ASP A 489 -13.79 14.88 16.05
N THR A 490 -13.83 14.24 14.85
CA THR A 490 -12.88 14.54 13.75
C THR A 490 -13.59 14.53 12.40
N GLY A 491 -13.59 15.68 11.71
CA GLY A 491 -14.13 15.80 10.36
C GLY A 491 -14.61 17.20 10.02
N ASP A 492 -14.56 17.53 8.76
CA ASP A 492 -15.01 18.81 8.25
C ASP A 492 -16.52 18.84 8.01
N VAL A 493 -17.16 19.99 8.20
CA VAL A 493 -18.54 20.25 7.82
C VAL A 493 -18.57 21.23 6.66
N VAL A 494 -19.17 20.81 5.55
CA VAL A 494 -19.34 21.64 4.35
C VAL A 494 -20.82 21.93 4.14
N LEU A 495 -21.14 23.21 4.03
CA LEU A 495 -22.49 23.74 3.83
C LEU A 495 -22.58 24.38 2.47
N ASP A 496 -23.49 23.94 1.64
CA ASP A 496 -23.76 24.52 0.32
C ASP A 496 -25.28 24.74 0.17
N ASP A 497 -25.69 26.01 0.13
CA ASP A 497 -27.08 26.42 0.16
C ASP A 497 -27.88 25.78 1.33
N PHE A 498 -27.29 25.87 2.52
CA PHE A 498 -27.85 25.32 3.75
C PHE A 498 -28.65 26.36 4.52
N ASP A 499 -29.73 25.93 5.19
CA ASP A 499 -30.40 26.76 6.21
C ASP A 499 -31.05 25.94 7.32
N ALA A 500 -31.14 26.56 8.51
CA ALA A 500 -31.84 25.99 9.65
C ALA A 500 -32.42 27.10 10.54
N GLY A 501 -33.48 26.83 11.29
CA GLY A 501 -34.01 27.76 12.27
C GLY A 501 -32.97 28.14 13.32
N SER A 502 -32.29 27.14 13.90
CA SER A 502 -31.09 27.34 14.70
C SER A 502 -30.01 26.31 14.33
N ILE A 503 -28.75 26.67 14.54
CA ILE A 503 -27.57 25.86 14.20
C ILE A 503 -26.71 25.70 15.44
N ILE A 504 -26.41 24.47 15.83
CA ILE A 504 -25.49 24.15 16.90
C ILE A 504 -24.50 23.11 16.40
N MET A 505 -23.22 23.49 16.35
CA MET A 505 -22.14 22.57 15.96
C MET A 505 -21.09 22.53 17.06
N ASP A 506 -20.72 21.33 17.46
CA ASP A 506 -19.69 21.06 18.45
C ASP A 506 -18.70 20.04 17.89
N LEU A 507 -17.50 20.52 17.54
CA LEU A 507 -16.45 19.74 16.91
C LEU A 507 -15.20 19.78 17.75
N ASP A 508 -14.49 18.65 17.89
CA ASP A 508 -13.16 18.67 18.47
C ASP A 508 -12.12 19.09 17.42
N THR A 509 -12.11 18.42 16.27
CA THR A 509 -11.16 18.73 15.17
C THR A 509 -11.89 18.72 13.83
N GLY A 510 -11.93 19.87 13.17
CA GLY A 510 -12.55 20.00 11.86
C GLY A 510 -12.92 21.43 11.54
N SER A 511 -12.91 21.76 10.26
CA SER A 511 -13.32 23.06 9.75
C SER A 511 -14.79 23.07 9.37
N VAL A 512 -15.44 24.21 9.55
CA VAL A 512 -16.80 24.46 9.06
C VAL A 512 -16.73 25.50 7.95
N LYS A 513 -17.14 25.11 6.74
CA LYS A 513 -17.03 25.99 5.55
C LYS A 513 -18.30 25.96 4.72
N GLY A 514 -18.69 27.12 4.19
CA GLY A 514 -19.78 27.17 3.22
C GLY A 514 -20.66 28.38 3.29
N ASN A 515 -21.90 28.24 2.82
CA ASN A 515 -22.88 29.32 2.80
C ASN A 515 -24.20 28.92 3.47
N ILE A 516 -24.81 29.91 4.14
CA ILE A 516 -26.11 29.82 4.79
C ILE A 516 -27.06 30.81 4.11
N LEU A 517 -28.28 30.38 3.85
CA LEU A 517 -29.23 31.19 3.03
C LEU A 517 -29.80 32.39 3.80
N THR A 518 -30.03 32.27 5.11
CA THR A 518 -30.62 33.36 5.90
C THR A 518 -29.65 33.88 6.98
N SER A 519 -29.86 35.11 7.39
CA SER A 519 -29.11 35.75 8.44
C SER A 519 -29.24 35.01 9.78
N LYS A 520 -28.13 34.88 10.53
CA LYS A 520 -28.06 34.23 11.83
C LYS A 520 -27.30 35.09 12.85
N PHE A 521 -27.60 34.90 14.14
CA PHE A 521 -26.77 35.44 15.21
C PHE A 521 -25.61 34.48 15.50
N PHE A 522 -24.43 34.83 15.02
CA PHE A 522 -23.25 33.95 15.11
C PHE A 522 -22.54 34.05 16.47
N VAL A 523 -22.32 32.92 17.10
CA VAL A 523 -21.45 32.76 18.27
C VAL A 523 -20.45 31.67 17.95
N VAL A 524 -19.27 32.04 17.49
CA VAL A 524 -18.24 31.11 17.06
C VAL A 524 -17.07 31.11 18.01
N ARG A 525 -16.58 29.93 18.38
CA ARG A 525 -15.40 29.72 19.23
C ARG A 525 -14.49 28.68 18.60
N THR A 526 -13.22 29.03 18.42
CA THR A 526 -12.16 28.07 18.06
C THR A 526 -10.97 28.32 19.01
N SER A 527 -10.26 27.26 19.37
CA SER A 527 -9.02 27.40 20.12
C SER A 527 -7.83 27.60 19.19
N THR A 528 -7.85 26.94 18.01
CA THR A 528 -6.82 27.07 16.97
C THR A 528 -7.48 27.07 15.60
N GLY A 529 -7.43 28.20 14.90
CA GLY A 529 -8.00 28.37 13.57
C GLY A 529 -8.54 29.78 13.36
N ASP A 530 -8.82 30.12 12.12
CA ASP A 530 -9.35 31.41 11.71
C ASP A 530 -10.88 31.40 11.70
N VAL A 531 -11.49 32.52 12.11
CA VAL A 531 -12.94 32.72 12.09
C VAL A 531 -13.29 33.85 11.13
N ASN A 532 -14.09 33.53 10.14
CA ASN A 532 -14.64 34.49 9.20
C ASN A 532 -16.14 34.20 8.99
N VAL A 533 -16.98 34.90 9.69
CA VAL A 533 -18.44 34.76 9.63
C VAL A 533 -19.10 36.12 9.44
N PRO A 534 -20.30 36.22 8.87
CA PRO A 534 -21.00 37.50 8.70
C PRO A 534 -21.30 38.18 10.03
N GLU A 535 -21.12 39.49 10.08
CA GLU A 535 -21.52 40.32 11.21
C GLU A 535 -23.03 40.65 11.14
N THR A 536 -23.86 39.71 11.58
CA THR A 536 -25.32 39.86 11.57
C THR A 536 -25.86 39.91 12.99
N LYS A 537 -26.89 40.71 13.23
CA LYS A 537 -27.53 40.91 14.52
C LYS A 537 -28.97 40.40 14.57
N GLU A 538 -29.45 39.82 13.50
CA GLU A 538 -30.83 39.34 13.32
C GLU A 538 -30.84 37.92 12.78
N GLY A 539 -31.86 37.14 13.08
CA GLY A 539 -32.07 35.76 12.65
C GLY A 539 -31.95 34.75 13.80
N GLY A 540 -31.94 33.47 13.44
CA GLY A 540 -31.81 32.37 14.39
C GLY A 540 -30.40 32.25 14.98
N ASP A 541 -30.26 31.54 16.08
CA ASP A 541 -28.96 31.26 16.71
C ASP A 541 -28.09 30.39 15.84
N CYS A 542 -26.80 30.75 15.68
CA CYS A 542 -25.78 29.93 15.07
C CYS A 542 -24.57 29.81 16.00
N ARG A 543 -24.47 28.70 16.72
CA ARG A 543 -23.35 28.44 17.64
C ARG A 543 -22.44 27.38 17.05
N ILE A 544 -21.17 27.73 16.85
CA ILE A 544 -20.17 26.80 16.32
C ILE A 544 -18.98 26.80 17.30
N THR A 545 -18.68 25.64 17.81
CA THR A 545 -17.49 25.41 18.64
C THR A 545 -16.60 24.40 17.96
N THR A 546 -15.31 24.70 17.82
CA THR A 546 -14.30 23.73 17.40
C THR A 546 -13.02 23.94 18.22
N SER A 547 -12.35 22.87 18.61
CA SER A 547 -11.05 23.02 19.29
C SER A 547 -9.95 23.33 18.27
N THR A 548 -9.95 22.66 17.11
CA THR A 548 -8.97 22.90 16.04
C THR A 548 -9.68 22.89 14.69
N GLY A 549 -9.68 24.02 13.99
CA GLY A 549 -10.26 24.15 12.65
C GLY A 549 -10.71 25.56 12.36
N ASP A 550 -10.82 25.86 11.08
CA ASP A 550 -11.28 27.16 10.58
C ASP A 550 -12.80 27.18 10.46
N VAL A 551 -13.40 28.35 10.68
CA VAL A 551 -14.81 28.57 10.45
C VAL A 551 -15.01 29.70 9.43
N TYR A 552 -15.41 29.31 8.22
CA TYR A 552 -15.66 30.23 7.10
C TYR A 552 -17.12 30.10 6.62
N ILE A 553 -17.97 31.01 7.06
CA ILE A 553 -19.38 31.05 6.65
C ILE A 553 -19.64 32.33 5.87
N THR A 554 -20.37 32.19 4.76
CA THR A 554 -20.91 33.31 3.96
C THR A 554 -22.43 33.24 3.95
N LEU A 555 -23.08 34.38 3.67
CA LEU A 555 -24.52 34.39 3.37
C LEU A 555 -24.72 34.14 1.88
N GLY A 556 -25.62 33.23 1.56
CA GLY A 556 -26.08 33.01 0.19
C GLY A 556 -26.71 34.30 -0.40
N LYS A 557 -26.64 34.42 -1.71
CA LYS A 557 -27.25 35.56 -2.41
C LYS A 557 -28.72 35.33 -2.62
#